data_5cf6b7cfa26fecd0f9912beba471455b
#
_entry.id   5cf6b7cfa26fecd0f9912beba471455b
#
_cell.length_a   1.000
_cell.length_b   1.000
_cell.length_c   1.000
_cell.angle_alpha   90.00
_cell.angle_beta   90.00
_cell.angle_gamma   90.00
#
_symmetry.space_group_name_H-M   'P 1'
#
loop_
_entity.id
_entity.type
_entity.pdbx_description
1 polymer ?
#
loop_
_entity_poly.entity_id
_entity_poly.type
_entity_poly.pdbx_seq_one_letter_code
_entity_poly.pdbx_strand_id
1 'polypeptide(L)'
;LFRSLDVIRSYRLEGDVVLPELGNQTMFSYWQSRLTDIFIEDIKNAGGILCNLASDEMKSLFDWKRVEKEVRVITPGFQVWKNGKWASVVIYIKMSRGEMTRFVLKNKIENPEELKHFSWEGFEFDESLSDEKKFVFTNGKEI
;
A
#
# COMPACT_ATOMS: atom_id res chain seq x y z
N LEU A 1 23.62 10.26 -0.96
CA LEU A 1 22.32 9.97 -0.33
C LEU A 1 21.49 9.11 -1.24
N PHE A 2 21.40 7.83 -0.92
CA PHE A 2 20.51 6.90 -1.63
C PHE A 2 19.08 7.09 -1.14
N ARG A 3 18.16 7.26 -2.07
CA ARG A 3 16.73 7.19 -1.74
C ARG A 3 16.31 5.72 -1.72
N SER A 4 15.34 5.36 -0.88
CA SER A 4 14.79 4.01 -0.83
C SER A 4 14.34 3.48 -2.20
N LEU A 5 13.84 4.36 -3.08
CA LEU A 5 13.47 4.03 -4.45
C LEU A 5 14.65 3.67 -5.37
N ASP A 6 15.86 4.13 -5.07
CA ASP A 6 17.03 3.84 -5.90
C ASP A 6 17.48 2.38 -5.73
N VAL A 7 17.19 1.78 -4.57
CA VAL A 7 17.46 0.35 -4.29
C VAL A 7 16.52 -0.57 -5.07
N ILE A 8 15.29 -0.11 -5.35
CA ILE A 8 14.25 -0.90 -6.02
C ILE A 8 14.43 -0.89 -7.54
N ARG A 9 14.98 0.19 -8.08
CA ARG A 9 15.12 0.35 -9.51
C ARG A 9 16.42 -0.29 -9.98
N SER A 10 16.32 -1.46 -10.57
CA SER A 10 17.47 -2.29 -11.03
C SER A 10 18.43 -1.54 -11.94
N TYR A 11 17.94 -0.61 -12.79
CA TYR A 11 18.78 0.20 -13.68
C TYR A 11 19.58 1.30 -12.95
N ARG A 12 19.29 1.53 -11.67
CA ARG A 12 20.08 2.41 -10.80
C ARG A 12 20.86 1.56 -9.83
N LEU A 13 22.11 1.84 -9.63
CA LEU A 13 22.98 1.08 -8.72
C LEU A 13 23.21 -0.38 -9.15
N GLU A 14 23.11 -0.67 -10.46
CA GLU A 14 23.33 -2.02 -10.96
C GLU A 14 22.55 -3.09 -10.16
N GLY A 15 21.30 -2.78 -9.84
CA GLY A 15 20.48 -3.59 -8.93
C GLY A 15 20.16 -5.00 -9.41
N ASP A 16 20.37 -5.29 -10.70
CA ASP A 16 20.26 -6.59 -11.36
C ASP A 16 21.58 -7.38 -11.42
N VAL A 17 22.70 -6.76 -11.04
CA VAL A 17 24.00 -7.46 -10.99
C VAL A 17 24.05 -8.40 -9.78
N VAL A 18 24.45 -9.63 -10.04
CA VAL A 18 24.67 -10.64 -8.99
C VAL A 18 26.01 -10.39 -8.32
N LEU A 19 26.01 -10.25 -7.00
CA LEU A 19 27.19 -9.95 -6.18
C LEU A 19 27.57 -11.17 -5.35
N PRO A 20 28.79 -11.74 -5.56
CA PRO A 20 29.29 -12.86 -4.76
C PRO A 20 29.36 -12.52 -3.27
N GLU A 21 29.71 -11.29 -2.92
CA GLU A 21 29.80 -10.79 -1.55
C GLU A 21 28.46 -10.80 -0.80
N LEU A 22 27.35 -10.80 -1.54
CA LEU A 22 26.01 -10.91 -1.01
C LEU A 22 25.43 -12.34 -1.11
N GLY A 23 26.29 -13.36 -1.25
CA GLY A 23 25.88 -14.76 -1.38
C GLY A 23 25.24 -15.05 -2.74
N ASN A 24 25.78 -14.50 -3.83
CA ASN A 24 25.26 -14.62 -5.20
C ASN A 24 23.81 -14.10 -5.35
N GLN A 25 23.50 -13.02 -4.67
CA GLN A 25 22.22 -12.33 -4.79
C GLN A 25 22.40 -10.98 -5.47
N THR A 26 21.31 -10.47 -6.06
CA THR A 26 21.26 -9.07 -6.48
C THR A 26 21.08 -8.18 -5.25
N MET A 27 21.47 -6.92 -5.34
CA MET A 27 21.25 -5.95 -4.26
C MET A 27 19.75 -5.86 -3.91
N PHE A 28 18.88 -5.90 -4.92
CA PHE A 28 17.44 -5.89 -4.72
C PHE A 28 16.95 -7.10 -3.91
N SER A 29 17.29 -8.32 -4.31
CA SER A 29 16.83 -9.55 -3.61
C SER A 29 17.39 -9.65 -2.19
N TYR A 30 18.64 -9.20 -2.00
CA TYR A 30 19.28 -9.16 -0.69
C TYR A 30 18.54 -8.22 0.29
N TRP A 31 18.20 -7.02 -0.14
CA TRP A 31 17.48 -6.07 0.70
C TRP A 31 16.00 -6.39 0.82
N GLN A 32 15.34 -6.88 -0.23
CA GLN A 32 13.92 -7.22 -0.20
C GLN A 32 13.60 -8.22 0.91
N SER A 33 14.39 -9.29 1.02
CA SER A 33 14.18 -10.31 2.05
C SER A 33 14.29 -9.71 3.47
N ARG A 34 15.35 -8.96 3.73
CA ARG A 34 15.60 -8.34 5.05
C ARG A 34 14.58 -7.30 5.43
N LEU A 35 14.22 -6.44 4.49
CA LEU A 35 13.18 -5.43 4.72
C LEU A 35 11.83 -6.09 4.97
N THR A 36 11.54 -7.19 4.28
CA THR A 36 10.30 -7.95 4.49
C THR A 36 10.24 -8.54 5.90
N ASP A 37 11.34 -9.10 6.41
CA ASP A 37 11.41 -9.64 7.77
C ASP A 37 11.11 -8.56 8.81
N ILE A 38 11.81 -7.44 8.72
CA ILE A 38 11.63 -6.29 9.64
C ILE A 38 10.19 -5.75 9.57
N PHE A 39 9.67 -5.58 8.35
CA PHE A 39 8.34 -5.04 8.12
C PHE A 39 7.24 -5.94 8.71
N ILE A 40 7.33 -7.26 8.52
CA ILE A 40 6.39 -8.22 9.10
C ILE A 40 6.46 -8.21 10.63
N GLU A 41 7.67 -8.17 11.18
CA GLU A 41 7.87 -8.10 12.63
C GLU A 41 7.25 -6.84 13.22
N ASP A 42 7.50 -5.68 12.61
CA ASP A 42 6.92 -4.40 13.04
C ASP A 42 5.39 -4.43 13.01
N ILE A 43 4.79 -4.98 11.93
CA ILE A 43 3.33 -5.10 11.86
C ILE A 43 2.79 -6.02 12.94
N LYS A 44 3.43 -7.17 13.20
CA LYS A 44 3.02 -8.12 14.25
C LYS A 44 3.08 -7.47 15.63
N ASN A 45 4.13 -6.72 15.92
CA ASN A 45 4.30 -5.99 17.18
C ASN A 45 3.26 -4.85 17.31
N ALA A 46 2.78 -4.29 16.22
CA ALA A 46 1.74 -3.26 16.20
C ALA A 46 0.29 -3.81 16.15
N GLY A 47 0.09 -5.11 16.38
CA GLY A 47 -1.24 -5.71 16.41
C GLY A 47 -1.61 -6.58 15.21
N GLY A 48 -0.69 -6.80 14.26
CA GLY A 48 -0.83 -7.76 13.16
C GLY A 48 -1.70 -7.29 11.99
N ILE A 49 -2.09 -6.02 11.94
CA ILE A 49 -2.95 -5.44 10.89
C ILE A 49 -2.22 -4.30 10.18
N LEU A 50 -2.19 -4.37 8.85
CA LEU A 50 -1.61 -3.35 7.99
C LEU A 50 -2.71 -2.65 7.17
N CYS A 51 -2.87 -1.34 7.33
CA CYS A 51 -3.59 -0.50 6.38
C CYS A 51 -2.64 -0.08 5.26
N ASN A 52 -2.80 -0.68 4.08
CA ASN A 52 -1.91 -0.43 2.94
C ASN A 52 -2.36 0.78 2.12
N LEU A 53 -1.74 1.91 2.33
CA LEU A 53 -1.92 3.13 1.54
C LEU A 53 -0.74 3.39 0.57
N ALA A 54 0.21 2.47 0.49
CA ALA A 54 1.36 2.58 -0.38
C ALA A 54 1.02 2.40 -1.86
N SER A 55 1.83 2.99 -2.75
CA SER A 55 1.78 2.71 -4.17
C SER A 55 2.31 1.30 -4.50
N ASP A 56 1.97 0.78 -5.68
CA ASP A 56 2.49 -0.53 -6.11
C ASP A 56 4.01 -0.53 -6.25
N GLU A 57 4.59 0.61 -6.61
CA GLU A 57 6.04 0.80 -6.64
C GLU A 57 6.66 0.60 -5.25
N MET A 58 6.04 1.15 -4.21
CA MET A 58 6.53 0.98 -2.83
C MET A 58 6.31 -0.45 -2.32
N LYS A 59 5.19 -1.08 -2.68
CA LYS A 59 4.94 -2.49 -2.32
C LYS A 59 6.00 -3.44 -2.88
N SER A 60 6.55 -3.14 -4.04
CA SER A 60 7.59 -3.96 -4.66
C SER A 60 8.90 -4.04 -3.88
N LEU A 61 9.09 -3.16 -2.88
CA LEU A 61 10.21 -3.27 -1.91
C LEU A 61 10.16 -4.55 -1.07
N PHE A 62 8.99 -5.10 -0.89
CA PHE A 62 8.74 -6.24 0.00
C PHE A 62 8.33 -7.46 -0.81
N ASP A 63 8.58 -8.64 -0.29
CA ASP A 63 7.88 -9.85 -0.72
C ASP A 63 6.43 -9.77 -0.26
N TRP A 64 5.60 -9.13 -1.10
CA TRP A 64 4.23 -8.84 -0.75
C TRP A 64 3.36 -10.08 -0.54
N LYS A 65 3.65 -11.17 -1.25
CA LYS A 65 2.97 -12.46 -1.07
C LYS A 65 3.20 -13.02 0.33
N ARG A 66 4.41 -12.84 0.83
CA ARG A 66 4.77 -13.25 2.18
C ARG A 66 4.09 -12.34 3.22
N VAL A 67 4.08 -11.03 3.00
CA VAL A 67 3.36 -10.08 3.88
C VAL A 67 1.89 -10.47 4.02
N GLU A 68 1.17 -10.67 2.90
CA GLU A 68 -0.26 -11.04 2.91
C GLU A 68 -0.56 -12.41 3.54
N LYS A 69 0.44 -13.28 3.62
CA LYS A 69 0.33 -14.59 4.27
C LYS A 69 0.49 -14.51 5.79
N GLU A 70 1.34 -13.60 6.27
CA GLU A 70 1.77 -13.55 7.66
C GLU A 70 1.02 -12.52 8.50
N VAL A 71 0.43 -11.50 7.88
CA VAL A 71 -0.32 -10.43 8.55
C VAL A 71 -1.62 -10.11 7.82
N ARG A 72 -2.59 -9.55 8.53
CA ARG A 72 -3.82 -9.06 7.91
C ARG A 72 -3.55 -7.76 7.16
N VAL A 73 -3.78 -7.75 5.85
CA VAL A 73 -3.62 -6.56 5.03
C VAL A 73 -4.98 -6.04 4.59
N ILE A 74 -5.25 -4.77 4.83
CA ILE A 74 -6.43 -4.06 4.32
C ILE A 74 -5.93 -2.99 3.36
N THR A 75 -6.41 -3.03 2.11
CA THR A 75 -6.01 -2.06 1.08
C THR A 75 -7.21 -1.19 0.69
N PRO A 76 -7.26 0.08 1.11
CA PRO A 76 -8.25 1.02 0.64
C PRO A 76 -8.12 1.27 -0.87
N GLY A 77 -9.21 1.11 -1.59
CA GLY A 77 -9.34 1.40 -3.01
C GLY A 77 -10.24 2.60 -3.25
N PHE A 78 -9.90 3.44 -4.22
CA PHE A 78 -10.66 4.65 -4.54
C PHE A 78 -11.10 4.62 -5.99
N GLN A 79 -12.40 4.77 -6.24
CA GLN A 79 -12.99 4.72 -7.56
C GLN A 79 -13.91 5.91 -7.79
N VAL A 80 -13.93 6.40 -9.01
CA VAL A 80 -14.80 7.48 -9.47
C VAL A 80 -15.70 6.98 -10.59
N TRP A 81 -16.88 7.55 -10.70
CA TRP A 81 -17.78 7.26 -11.82
C TRP A 81 -17.27 7.99 -13.07
N LYS A 82 -17.00 7.27 -14.14
CA LYS A 82 -16.48 7.84 -15.39
C LYS A 82 -16.93 7.02 -16.60
N ASN A 83 -17.57 7.68 -17.58
CA ASN A 83 -18.03 7.04 -18.80
C ASN A 83 -18.93 5.80 -18.51
N GLY A 84 -19.86 5.92 -17.58
CA GLY A 84 -20.82 4.84 -17.25
C GLY A 84 -20.24 3.66 -16.46
N LYS A 85 -19.06 3.80 -15.85
CA LYS A 85 -18.43 2.74 -15.03
C LYS A 85 -17.55 3.29 -13.92
N TRP A 86 -17.30 2.46 -12.91
CA TRP A 86 -16.30 2.72 -11.89
C TRP A 86 -14.88 2.63 -12.46
N ALA A 87 -14.07 3.64 -12.23
CA ALA A 87 -12.71 3.74 -12.73
C ALA A 87 -11.73 4.23 -11.65
N SER A 88 -10.55 3.65 -11.66
CA SER A 88 -9.43 4.11 -10.84
C SER A 88 -8.66 5.21 -11.57
N VAL A 89 -8.69 6.43 -11.05
CA VAL A 89 -7.99 7.59 -11.64
C VAL A 89 -6.83 7.99 -10.74
N VAL A 90 -5.62 7.94 -11.27
CA VAL A 90 -4.36 8.03 -10.50
C VAL A 90 -4.28 9.26 -9.61
N ILE A 91 -4.72 10.43 -10.09
CA ILE A 91 -4.64 11.65 -9.29
C ILE A 91 -5.56 11.59 -8.07
N TYR A 92 -6.78 11.10 -8.24
CA TYR A 92 -7.71 10.94 -7.12
C TYR A 92 -7.23 9.89 -6.13
N ILE A 93 -6.67 8.77 -6.60
CA ILE A 93 -6.08 7.74 -5.74
C ILE A 93 -4.97 8.33 -4.87
N LYS A 94 -4.07 9.12 -5.46
CA LYS A 94 -2.96 9.73 -4.70
C LYS A 94 -3.46 10.71 -3.63
N MET A 95 -4.42 11.56 -3.99
CA MET A 95 -5.00 12.53 -3.06
C MET A 95 -5.77 11.81 -1.93
N SER A 96 -6.64 10.87 -2.28
CA SER A 96 -7.44 10.12 -1.30
C SER A 96 -6.58 9.31 -0.33
N ARG A 97 -5.48 8.69 -0.79
CA ARG A 97 -4.52 8.00 0.08
C ARG A 97 -3.86 8.96 1.08
N GLY A 98 -3.51 10.18 0.63
CA GLY A 98 -2.96 11.21 1.50
C GLY A 98 -3.96 11.67 2.56
N GLU A 99 -5.22 11.92 2.16
CA GLU A 99 -6.27 12.34 3.09
C GLU A 99 -6.70 11.20 4.04
N MET A 100 -6.72 9.95 3.57
CA MET A 100 -6.96 8.81 4.46
C MET A 100 -5.83 8.64 5.47
N THR A 101 -4.56 8.85 5.08
CA THR A 101 -3.44 8.86 6.03
C THR A 101 -3.65 9.93 7.09
N ARG A 102 -4.05 11.15 6.69
CA ARG A 102 -4.39 12.23 7.62
C ARG A 102 -5.54 11.84 8.55
N PHE A 103 -6.59 11.24 8.01
CA PHE A 103 -7.76 10.78 8.77
C PHE A 103 -7.36 9.77 9.85
N VAL A 104 -6.56 8.75 9.48
CA VAL A 104 -6.07 7.72 10.41
C VAL A 104 -5.27 8.35 11.55
N LEU A 105 -4.31 9.22 11.22
CA LEU A 105 -3.43 9.84 12.22
C LEU A 105 -4.20 10.81 13.12
N LYS A 106 -5.08 11.64 12.56
CA LYS A 106 -5.88 12.63 13.32
C LYS A 106 -6.83 11.95 14.32
N ASN A 107 -7.46 10.86 13.90
CA ASN A 107 -8.45 10.16 14.71
C ASN A 107 -7.84 9.01 15.52
N LYS A 108 -6.52 8.77 15.41
CA LYS A 108 -5.82 7.68 16.09
C LYS A 108 -6.51 6.32 15.87
N ILE A 109 -6.82 6.05 14.60
CA ILE A 109 -7.54 4.83 14.20
C ILE A 109 -6.69 3.59 14.53
N GLU A 110 -7.19 2.73 15.39
CA GLU A 110 -6.58 1.44 15.74
C GLU A 110 -7.43 0.26 15.22
N ASN A 111 -8.77 0.45 15.17
CA ASN A 111 -9.67 -0.55 14.61
C ASN A 111 -9.87 -0.28 13.11
N PRO A 112 -9.55 -1.25 12.23
CA PRO A 112 -9.70 -1.07 10.78
C PRO A 112 -11.14 -0.80 10.33
N GLU A 113 -12.15 -1.22 11.08
CA GLU A 113 -13.55 -0.93 10.76
C GLU A 113 -13.87 0.58 10.79
N GLU A 114 -13.11 1.33 11.58
CA GLU A 114 -13.25 2.78 11.63
C GLU A 114 -12.80 3.48 10.34
N LEU A 115 -12.01 2.82 9.50
CA LEU A 115 -11.65 3.33 8.16
C LEU A 115 -12.90 3.56 7.31
N LYS A 116 -13.97 2.78 7.52
CA LYS A 116 -15.23 2.91 6.79
C LYS A 116 -15.93 4.26 6.99
N HIS A 117 -15.59 4.98 8.06
CA HIS A 117 -16.09 6.33 8.33
C HIS A 117 -15.33 7.43 7.56
N PHE A 118 -14.31 7.06 6.79
CA PHE A 118 -13.61 8.03 5.96
C PHE A 118 -14.54 8.63 4.90
N SER A 119 -14.55 9.96 4.83
CA SER A 119 -15.24 10.72 3.79
C SER A 119 -14.36 11.90 3.37
N TRP A 120 -14.20 12.10 2.07
CA TRP A 120 -13.44 13.21 1.52
C TRP A 120 -13.86 13.50 0.08
N GLU A 121 -14.21 14.76 -0.23
CA GLU A 121 -14.58 15.23 -1.58
C GLU A 121 -15.64 14.36 -2.28
N GLY A 122 -16.53 13.75 -1.50
CA GLY A 122 -17.59 12.87 -2.00
C GLY A 122 -17.17 11.41 -2.15
N PHE A 123 -15.96 11.03 -1.74
CA PHE A 123 -15.61 9.63 -1.54
C PHE A 123 -16.22 9.13 -0.24
N GLU A 124 -16.96 8.05 -0.31
CA GLU A 124 -17.58 7.36 0.81
C GLU A 124 -17.39 5.85 0.66
N PHE A 125 -17.42 5.14 1.78
CA PHE A 125 -17.29 3.68 1.80
C PHE A 125 -18.43 3.01 1.03
N ASP A 126 -18.10 2.08 0.16
CA ASP A 126 -19.04 1.29 -0.64
C ASP A 126 -18.93 -0.19 -0.25
N GLU A 127 -19.90 -0.66 0.52
CA GLU A 127 -19.95 -2.03 0.99
C GLU A 127 -20.09 -3.04 -0.16
N SER A 128 -20.82 -2.67 -1.21
CA SER A 128 -21.10 -3.56 -2.34
C SER A 128 -19.87 -3.92 -3.18
N LEU A 129 -18.85 -3.06 -3.15
CA LEU A 129 -17.58 -3.22 -3.86
C LEU A 129 -16.43 -3.63 -2.95
N SER A 130 -16.71 -3.80 -1.65
CA SER A 130 -15.72 -4.07 -0.61
C SER A 130 -15.72 -5.53 -0.18
N ASP A 131 -14.60 -5.97 0.37
CA ASP A 131 -14.44 -7.27 1.03
C ASP A 131 -13.55 -7.13 2.28
N GLU A 132 -13.21 -8.25 2.94
CA GLU A 132 -12.41 -8.28 4.17
C GLU A 132 -10.97 -7.72 4.02
N LYS A 133 -10.46 -7.66 2.80
CA LYS A 133 -9.09 -7.24 2.48
C LYS A 133 -9.04 -5.92 1.71
N LYS A 134 -10.15 -5.55 1.08
CA LYS A 134 -10.22 -4.38 0.22
C LYS A 134 -11.43 -3.53 0.59
N PHE A 135 -11.19 -2.38 1.17
CA PHE A 135 -12.20 -1.38 1.45
C PHE A 135 -12.27 -0.38 0.30
N VAL A 136 -13.37 -0.39 -0.43
CA VAL A 136 -13.57 0.48 -1.60
C VAL A 136 -14.34 1.72 -1.19
N PHE A 137 -13.83 2.86 -1.62
CA PHE A 137 -14.46 4.16 -1.46
C PHE A 137 -14.78 4.71 -2.85
N THR A 138 -16.03 5.11 -3.03
CA THR A 138 -16.51 5.57 -4.33
C THR A 138 -16.93 7.02 -4.29
N ASN A 139 -16.69 7.74 -5.38
CA ASN A 139 -17.26 9.07 -5.64
C ASN A 139 -18.15 8.97 -6.87
N GLY A 140 -19.47 9.08 -6.66
CA GLY A 140 -20.48 8.95 -7.71
C GLY A 140 -20.66 10.17 -8.62
N LYS A 141 -19.90 11.25 -8.39
CA LYS A 141 -19.93 12.41 -9.30
C LYS A 141 -19.24 12.03 -10.60
N GLU A 142 -19.90 12.23 -11.71
CA GLU A 142 -19.32 12.00 -13.04
C GLU A 142 -18.22 13.02 -13.32
N ILE A 143 -17.07 12.54 -13.83
CA ILE A 143 -15.90 13.34 -14.19
C ILE A 143 -15.45 13.05 -15.62
#